data_9d728bff85fa93320daf0734e23b5b50
#
_entry.id   9d728bff85fa93320daf0734e23b5b50
#
_cell.length_a   1.000
_cell.length_b   1.000
_cell.length_c   1.000
_cell.angle_alpha   90.00
_cell.angle_beta   90.00
_cell.angle_gamma   90.00
#
_symmetry.space_group_name_H-M   'P 1'
#
loop_
_entity.id
_entity.type
_entity.pdbx_description
1 polymer ?
#
loop_
_entity_poly.entity_id
_entity_poly.type
_entity_poly.pdbx_seq_one_letter_code
_entity_poly.pdbx_strand_id
1 'polypeptide(L)'
;QISCNIREISRMLQDICHREDPTRPVTQGMDAPDAVVNNNMAAVMDVAGFNYRPHKYPENYKKLPQQIILGSETASTVSSRGVYKFPVVRQAMKKYDDHQSSSYDVEHCGWSNLPEDDWIWHEDNAWGIGEFVWTGFDYLGEPTPYYTDWPSHSSLFGIIDLAGLPKDRYYLYRSHWNKDEETLHILPHWTWPGREGEVTPIFVYTNYPSAEVFINGKSQGKRTKAVSYTHLRAHE
;
A
#
# COMPACT_ATOMS: atom_id res chain seq x y z
N GLN A 1 6.32 4.19 33.47
CA GLN A 1 7.47 5.13 33.38
C GLN A 1 7.97 5.31 31.93
N ILE A 2 8.08 4.26 31.14
CA ILE A 2 8.56 4.34 29.74
C ILE A 2 7.58 5.14 28.87
N SER A 3 6.26 4.97 29.03
CA SER A 3 5.26 5.64 28.20
C SER A 3 5.21 7.18 28.41
N CYS A 4 5.47 7.65 29.63
CA CYS A 4 5.54 9.07 29.92
C CYS A 4 6.76 9.72 29.26
N ASN A 5 7.87 9.00 29.21
CA ASN A 5 9.12 9.50 28.63
C ASN A 5 9.03 9.64 27.09
N ILE A 6 8.36 8.71 26.39
CA ILE A 6 8.21 8.77 24.94
C ILE A 6 7.35 9.98 24.53
N ARG A 7 6.25 10.26 25.20
CA ARG A 7 5.41 11.42 24.94
C ARG A 7 6.18 12.73 25.07
N GLU A 8 6.94 12.90 26.15
CA GLU A 8 7.73 14.12 26.39
C GLU A 8 8.87 14.28 25.35
N ILE A 9 9.47 13.16 24.90
CA ILE A 9 10.46 13.19 23.83
C ILE A 9 9.80 13.63 22.52
N SER A 10 8.63 13.07 22.17
CA SER A 10 7.89 13.47 20.95
C SER A 10 7.54 14.96 20.98
N ARG A 11 7.07 15.49 22.11
CA ARG A 11 6.79 16.92 22.26
C ARG A 11 8.05 17.75 22.04
N MET A 12 9.15 17.40 22.69
CA MET A 12 10.42 18.12 22.56
C MET A 12 10.91 18.14 21.12
N LEU A 13 10.78 17.01 20.40
CA LEU A 13 11.18 16.93 19.00
C LEU A 13 10.27 17.78 18.11
N GLN A 14 8.97 17.80 18.34
CA GLN A 14 8.04 18.68 17.64
C GLN A 14 8.36 20.16 17.90
N ASP A 15 8.63 20.54 19.15
CA ASP A 15 9.03 21.90 19.50
C ASP A 15 10.32 22.33 18.78
N ILE A 16 11.27 21.41 18.61
CA ILE A 16 12.49 21.66 17.80
C ILE A 16 12.12 21.89 16.34
N CYS A 17 11.29 21.03 15.74
CA CYS A 17 10.85 21.19 14.37
C CYS A 17 10.16 22.54 14.14
N HIS A 18 9.23 22.94 15.02
CA HIS A 18 8.55 24.24 14.93
C HIS A 18 9.49 25.42 15.12
N ARG A 19 10.52 25.29 15.94
CA ARG A 19 11.52 26.34 16.10
C ARG A 19 12.34 26.54 14.84
N GLU A 20 12.70 25.42 14.14
CA GLU A 20 13.52 25.48 12.92
C GLU A 20 12.68 25.80 11.68
N ASP A 21 11.44 25.31 11.61
CA ASP A 21 10.48 25.60 10.54
C ASP A 21 9.05 25.69 11.10
N PRO A 22 8.58 26.90 11.49
CA PRO A 22 7.22 27.09 12.01
C PRO A 22 6.14 27.05 10.92
N THR A 23 6.50 26.84 9.65
CA THR A 23 5.54 26.93 8.53
C THR A 23 4.89 25.62 8.18
N ARG A 24 5.38 24.49 8.71
CA ARG A 24 4.89 23.14 8.41
C ARG A 24 4.39 22.42 9.65
N PRO A 25 3.26 21.67 9.52
CA PRO A 25 2.84 20.77 10.59
C PRO A 25 3.81 19.61 10.73
N VAL A 26 3.89 19.08 11.93
CA VAL A 26 4.78 17.96 12.29
C VAL A 26 3.95 16.71 12.56
N THR A 27 4.40 15.58 12.04
CA THR A 27 3.86 14.26 12.32
C THR A 27 4.97 13.30 12.71
N GLN A 28 4.59 12.18 13.30
CA GLN A 28 5.46 11.06 13.61
C GLN A 28 4.76 9.76 13.22
N GLY A 29 5.48 8.83 12.58
CA GLY A 29 4.96 7.49 12.26
C GLY A 29 4.78 6.67 13.53
N MET A 30 3.58 6.12 13.75
CA MET A 30 3.21 5.38 14.95
C MET A 30 2.56 4.04 14.60
N ASP A 31 3.25 2.94 14.87
CA ASP A 31 2.82 1.58 14.53
C ASP A 31 1.76 0.99 15.48
N ALA A 32 1.61 1.51 16.69
CA ALA A 32 0.67 1.01 17.69
C ALA A 32 -0.41 2.06 18.02
N PRO A 33 -1.39 2.31 17.14
CA PRO A 33 -2.35 3.40 17.26
C PRO A 33 -3.06 3.47 18.61
N ASP A 34 -3.56 2.35 19.12
CA ASP A 34 -4.27 2.33 20.41
C ASP A 34 -3.36 2.72 21.59
N ALA A 35 -2.11 2.27 21.58
CA ALA A 35 -1.18 2.56 22.66
C ALA A 35 -0.79 4.04 22.69
N VAL A 36 -0.50 4.62 21.51
CA VAL A 36 -0.07 6.02 21.39
C VAL A 36 -1.21 7.02 21.62
N VAL A 37 -2.43 6.61 21.34
CA VAL A 37 -3.63 7.39 21.68
C VAL A 37 -3.91 7.30 23.19
N ASN A 38 -3.88 6.11 23.77
CA ASN A 38 -4.17 5.91 25.19
C ASN A 38 -3.13 6.57 26.13
N ASN A 39 -1.88 6.70 25.70
CA ASN A 39 -0.84 7.41 26.47
C ASN A 39 -0.69 8.90 26.11
N ASN A 40 -1.59 9.41 25.25
CA ASN A 40 -1.59 10.78 24.73
C ASN A 40 -0.35 11.19 23.94
N MET A 41 0.44 10.25 23.41
CA MET A 41 1.57 10.57 22.53
C MET A 41 1.08 11.14 21.20
N ALA A 42 0.07 10.50 20.59
CA ALA A 42 -0.50 10.97 19.32
C ALA A 42 -1.15 12.37 19.46
N ALA A 43 -1.67 12.70 20.64
CA ALA A 43 -2.34 13.98 20.92
C ALA A 43 -1.39 15.20 21.00
N VAL A 44 -0.07 14.99 21.12
CA VAL A 44 0.89 16.11 21.14
C VAL A 44 1.39 16.50 19.76
N MET A 45 1.16 15.67 18.75
CA MET A 45 1.54 15.95 17.35
C MET A 45 0.53 16.87 16.69
N ASP A 46 0.96 17.68 15.73
CA ASP A 46 0.04 18.48 14.90
C ASP A 46 -0.88 17.57 14.08
N VAL A 47 -0.31 16.49 13.55
CA VAL A 47 -1.04 15.46 12.77
C VAL A 47 -0.71 14.10 13.35
N ALA A 48 -1.72 13.30 13.65
CA ALA A 48 -1.51 11.91 14.07
C ALA A 48 -1.14 11.06 12.85
N GLY A 49 0.11 10.61 12.78
CA GLY A 49 0.63 9.71 11.74
C GLY A 49 0.54 8.26 12.19
N PHE A 50 -0.26 7.44 11.53
CA PHE A 50 -0.37 6.02 11.84
C PHE A 50 0.25 5.15 10.75
N ASN A 51 1.05 4.17 11.18
CA ASN A 51 1.59 3.15 10.31
C ASN A 51 0.62 1.97 10.28
N TYR A 52 0.08 1.67 9.09
CA TYR A 52 -0.81 0.52 8.90
C TYR A 52 -2.08 0.54 9.77
N ARG A 53 -2.78 -0.59 9.87
CA ARG A 53 -3.95 -0.82 10.74
C ARG A 53 -5.10 0.19 10.54
N PRO A 54 -5.52 0.46 9.28
CA PRO A 54 -6.55 1.46 9.02
C PRO A 54 -7.90 1.13 9.68
N HIS A 55 -8.17 -0.13 9.97
CA HIS A 55 -9.38 -0.57 10.68
C HIS A 55 -9.50 0.03 12.09
N LYS A 56 -8.41 0.56 12.67
CA LYS A 56 -8.39 1.22 13.98
C LYS A 56 -8.59 2.73 13.91
N TYR A 57 -8.54 3.32 12.72
CA TYR A 57 -8.65 4.77 12.54
C TYR A 57 -9.96 5.36 13.10
N PRO A 58 -11.16 4.79 12.86
CA PRO A 58 -12.40 5.39 13.32
C PRO A 58 -12.53 5.51 14.85
N GLU A 59 -11.98 4.56 15.59
CA GLU A 59 -11.99 4.61 17.06
C GLU A 59 -10.98 5.60 17.61
N ASN A 60 -9.79 5.61 17.01
CA ASN A 60 -8.70 6.49 17.46
C ASN A 60 -8.99 7.95 17.08
N TYR A 61 -9.53 8.20 15.91
CA TYR A 61 -9.97 9.55 15.49
C TYR A 61 -10.82 10.24 16.54
N LYS A 62 -11.79 9.56 17.14
CA LYS A 62 -12.70 10.12 18.15
C LYS A 62 -12.01 10.59 19.42
N LYS A 63 -10.81 10.07 19.69
CA LYS A 63 -10.02 10.38 20.90
C LYS A 63 -8.94 11.43 20.65
N LEU A 64 -8.68 11.77 19.39
CA LEU A 64 -7.63 12.71 18.99
C LEU A 64 -8.14 14.15 19.03
N PRO A 65 -7.48 15.08 19.73
CA PRO A 65 -7.91 16.48 19.78
C PRO A 65 -7.82 17.19 18.43
N GLN A 66 -6.86 16.84 17.59
CA GLN A 66 -6.67 17.42 16.27
C GLN A 66 -7.67 16.91 15.22
N GLN A 67 -8.33 15.78 15.46
CA GLN A 67 -9.37 15.20 14.61
C GLN A 67 -8.95 14.98 13.14
N ILE A 68 -7.68 14.67 12.92
CA ILE A 68 -7.13 14.29 11.62
C ILE A 68 -6.15 13.13 11.77
N ILE A 69 -6.10 12.27 10.75
CA ILE A 69 -5.19 11.13 10.68
C ILE A 69 -4.49 11.12 9.32
N LEU A 70 -3.18 10.89 9.35
CA LEU A 70 -2.34 10.64 8.19
C LEU A 70 -1.89 9.18 8.21
N GLY A 71 -2.01 8.47 7.12
CA GLY A 71 -1.34 7.18 6.92
C GLY A 71 0.16 7.42 6.68
N SER A 72 0.96 7.43 7.75
CA SER A 72 2.39 7.73 7.66
C SER A 72 3.23 6.61 7.06
N GLU A 73 2.73 5.37 7.13
CA GLU A 73 3.17 4.23 6.33
C GLU A 73 1.96 3.35 6.01
N THR A 74 1.76 3.03 4.74
CA THR A 74 0.63 2.21 4.28
C THR A 74 1.08 1.11 3.35
N ALA A 75 0.21 0.17 3.11
CA ALA A 75 0.29 -0.95 2.19
C ALA A 75 1.36 -2.00 2.52
N SER A 76 2.65 -1.77 2.46
CA SER A 76 3.69 -2.83 2.59
C SER A 76 3.34 -4.10 1.82
N THR A 77 2.93 -3.95 0.57
CA THR A 77 2.70 -5.04 -0.36
C THR A 77 4.02 -5.49 -0.94
N VAL A 78 4.18 -6.78 -1.16
CA VAL A 78 5.40 -7.35 -1.76
C VAL A 78 5.14 -7.79 -3.19
N SER A 79 6.04 -7.44 -4.11
CA SER A 79 5.96 -7.87 -5.51
C SER A 79 7.32 -7.83 -6.19
N SER A 80 7.52 -8.75 -7.14
CA SER A 80 8.68 -8.78 -8.04
C SER A 80 8.22 -8.45 -9.44
N ARG A 81 8.89 -7.51 -10.10
CA ARG A 81 8.48 -7.04 -11.44
C ARG A 81 8.43 -8.18 -12.45
N GLY A 82 7.25 -8.38 -13.07
CA GLY A 82 7.03 -9.34 -14.13
C GLY A 82 7.01 -10.81 -13.69
N VAL A 83 6.95 -11.08 -12.40
CA VAL A 83 6.80 -12.44 -11.84
C VAL A 83 5.35 -12.66 -11.41
N TYR A 84 4.75 -13.76 -11.81
CA TYR A 84 3.36 -14.05 -11.50
C TYR A 84 3.22 -15.43 -10.90
N LYS A 85 2.50 -15.53 -9.78
CA LYS A 85 2.26 -16.77 -9.05
C LYS A 85 0.80 -17.18 -9.17
N PHE A 86 0.58 -18.49 -9.23
CA PHE A 86 -0.74 -19.08 -9.36
C PHE A 86 -0.98 -20.12 -8.26
N PRO A 87 -2.21 -20.29 -7.80
CA PRO A 87 -3.38 -19.48 -8.11
C PRO A 87 -3.24 -18.04 -7.59
N VAL A 88 -3.93 -17.08 -8.20
CA VAL A 88 -3.96 -15.69 -7.72
C VAL A 88 -4.88 -15.62 -6.51
N VAL A 89 -4.28 -15.43 -5.33
CA VAL A 89 -5.02 -15.44 -4.06
C VAL A 89 -4.56 -14.26 -3.22
N ARG A 90 -5.53 -13.48 -2.73
CA ARG A 90 -5.26 -12.44 -1.74
C ARG A 90 -4.87 -13.10 -0.41
N GLN A 91 -3.67 -12.82 0.06
CA GLN A 91 -3.12 -13.46 1.24
C GLN A 91 -1.99 -12.64 1.89
N ALA A 92 -1.69 -12.98 3.13
CA ALA A 92 -0.41 -12.57 3.70
C ALA A 92 0.75 -13.13 2.87
N MET A 93 1.84 -12.37 2.79
CA MET A 93 3.02 -12.72 1.98
C MET A 93 3.47 -14.17 2.20
N LYS A 94 3.82 -14.82 1.08
CA LYS A 94 4.30 -16.18 1.04
C LYS A 94 5.76 -16.21 0.57
N LYS A 95 6.51 -17.20 1.03
CA LYS A 95 7.83 -17.53 0.46
C LYS A 95 7.67 -18.49 -0.71
N TYR A 96 8.40 -18.24 -1.78
CA TYR A 96 8.49 -19.09 -2.96
C TYR A 96 9.94 -19.52 -3.18
N ASP A 97 10.14 -20.71 -3.75
CA ASP A 97 11.47 -21.32 -3.93
C ASP A 97 12.40 -20.49 -4.83
N ASP A 98 11.83 -19.69 -5.74
CA ASP A 98 12.57 -18.78 -6.61
C ASP A 98 12.89 -17.42 -5.97
N HIS A 99 12.57 -17.23 -4.69
CA HIS A 99 12.77 -15.98 -3.94
C HIS A 99 12.13 -14.73 -4.60
N GLN A 100 10.99 -14.91 -5.27
CA GLN A 100 10.22 -13.84 -5.90
C GLN A 100 8.79 -13.81 -5.40
N SER A 101 8.18 -12.64 -5.36
CA SER A 101 6.76 -12.45 -5.00
C SER A 101 5.91 -12.11 -6.22
N SER A 102 4.60 -12.36 -6.13
CA SER A 102 3.70 -12.16 -7.26
C SER A 102 3.49 -10.70 -7.61
N SER A 103 3.58 -10.37 -8.90
CA SER A 103 3.29 -9.03 -9.43
C SER A 103 1.79 -8.71 -9.55
N TYR A 104 0.93 -9.64 -9.19
CA TYR A 104 -0.52 -9.38 -9.12
C TYR A 104 -0.93 -8.44 -7.97
N ASP A 105 0.00 -8.06 -7.08
CA ASP A 105 -0.26 -7.19 -5.92
C ASP A 105 -1.35 -7.70 -4.96
N VAL A 106 -1.42 -9.00 -4.78
CA VAL A 106 -2.38 -9.66 -3.89
C VAL A 106 -1.74 -10.17 -2.60
N GLU A 107 -0.46 -9.90 -2.39
CA GLU A 107 0.30 -10.33 -1.21
C GLU A 107 0.79 -9.12 -0.41
N HIS A 108 0.45 -9.09 0.86
CA HIS A 108 0.82 -8.03 1.80
C HIS A 108 1.50 -8.57 3.04
N CYS A 109 2.24 -7.75 3.76
CA CYS A 109 2.82 -8.14 5.04
C CYS A 109 1.74 -8.45 6.09
N GLY A 110 2.07 -9.29 7.06
CA GLY A 110 1.10 -9.69 8.09
C GLY A 110 0.62 -8.55 8.98
N TRP A 111 1.35 -7.45 9.04
CA TRP A 111 0.98 -6.22 9.78
C TRP A 111 0.27 -5.18 8.93
N SER A 112 0.14 -5.40 7.62
CA SER A 112 -0.35 -4.44 6.64
C SER A 112 -1.55 -4.99 5.84
N ASN A 113 -1.87 -4.35 4.75
CA ASN A 113 -3.01 -4.63 3.89
C ASN A 113 -2.66 -4.28 2.43
N LEU A 114 -3.60 -4.48 1.52
CA LEU A 114 -3.44 -4.06 0.13
C LEU A 114 -3.74 -2.55 -0.03
N PRO A 115 -3.23 -1.91 -1.10
CA PRO A 115 -3.46 -0.49 -1.34
C PRO A 115 -4.93 -0.06 -1.31
N GLU A 116 -5.80 -0.85 -1.90
CA GLU A 116 -7.24 -0.55 -1.96
C GLU A 116 -7.90 -0.53 -0.59
N ASP A 117 -7.37 -1.27 0.39
CA ASP A 117 -7.87 -1.24 1.77
C ASP A 117 -7.54 0.09 2.45
N ASP A 118 -6.37 0.67 2.15
CA ASP A 118 -5.98 1.97 2.70
C ASP A 118 -6.80 3.10 2.07
N TRP A 119 -7.02 3.05 0.75
CA TRP A 119 -7.79 4.08 0.02
C TRP A 119 -9.20 4.24 0.56
N ILE A 120 -9.89 3.18 0.91
CA ILE A 120 -11.23 3.22 1.51
C ILE A 120 -11.24 4.13 2.75
N TRP A 121 -10.25 3.97 3.63
CA TRP A 121 -10.20 4.73 4.87
C TRP A 121 -9.85 6.20 4.67
N HIS A 122 -9.03 6.52 3.68
CA HIS A 122 -8.61 7.88 3.40
C HIS A 122 -9.62 8.65 2.53
N GLU A 123 -10.30 7.99 1.61
CA GLU A 123 -11.23 8.64 0.68
C GLU A 123 -12.65 8.74 1.23
N ASP A 124 -13.11 7.74 1.95
CA ASP A 124 -14.47 7.71 2.51
C ASP A 124 -14.60 8.53 3.81
N ASN A 125 -13.51 9.06 4.34
CA ASN A 125 -13.49 9.78 5.62
C ASN A 125 -12.76 11.11 5.51
N ALA A 126 -13.48 12.20 5.72
CA ALA A 126 -12.94 13.57 5.64
C ALA A 126 -11.83 13.90 6.66
N TRP A 127 -11.67 13.08 7.71
CA TRP A 127 -10.59 13.19 8.68
C TRP A 127 -9.31 12.45 8.26
N GLY A 128 -9.37 11.63 7.23
CA GLY A 128 -8.19 10.99 6.60
C GLY A 128 -7.58 11.94 5.58
N ILE A 129 -6.40 12.50 5.88
CA ILE A 129 -5.80 13.55 5.04
C ILE A 129 -4.83 13.04 3.99
N GLY A 130 -4.73 11.71 3.83
CA GLY A 130 -3.89 11.04 2.85
C GLY A 130 -2.94 10.03 3.45
N GLU A 131 -2.02 9.54 2.61
CA GLU A 131 -1.12 8.45 2.97
C GLU A 131 0.25 8.54 2.32
N PHE A 132 1.23 7.91 2.95
CA PHE A 132 2.56 7.65 2.40
C PHE A 132 2.78 6.14 2.32
N VAL A 133 2.96 5.65 1.10
CA VAL A 133 3.12 4.20 0.85
C VAL A 133 4.50 3.73 1.24
N TRP A 134 4.59 2.58 1.89
CA TRP A 134 5.82 1.83 2.05
C TRP A 134 5.94 0.79 0.94
N THR A 135 6.77 1.01 -0.14
CA THR A 135 7.62 2.20 -0.33
C THR A 135 7.74 2.50 -1.81
N GLY A 136 8.28 3.66 -2.18
CA GLY A 136 8.45 4.07 -3.57
C GLY A 136 9.41 3.19 -4.37
N PHE A 137 10.54 2.77 -3.78
CA PHE A 137 11.56 1.97 -4.43
C PHE A 137 11.91 0.73 -3.61
N ASP A 138 12.27 -0.36 -4.29
CA ASP A 138 13.00 -1.43 -3.63
C ASP A 138 14.35 -0.90 -3.12
N TYR A 139 14.85 -1.45 -2.02
CA TYR A 139 16.11 -1.02 -1.42
C TYR A 139 16.89 -2.23 -0.89
N LEU A 140 18.20 -2.08 -0.80
CA LEU A 140 19.07 -3.09 -0.20
C LEU A 140 18.83 -3.17 1.32
N GLY A 141 18.90 -4.36 1.84
CA GLY A 141 18.49 -4.66 3.21
C GLY A 141 17.00 -5.01 3.30
N GLU A 142 16.55 -5.47 4.45
CA GLU A 142 15.17 -5.87 4.74
C GLU A 142 14.51 -6.72 3.62
N PRO A 143 15.07 -7.87 3.27
CA PRO A 143 14.60 -8.65 2.12
C PRO A 143 13.32 -9.43 2.43
N THR A 144 12.28 -8.74 2.84
CA THR A 144 10.96 -9.30 3.15
C THR A 144 10.28 -9.82 1.87
N PRO A 145 9.75 -11.06 1.87
CA PRO A 145 9.55 -11.95 3.02
C PRO A 145 10.72 -12.95 3.27
N TYR A 146 11.84 -12.82 2.56
CA TYR A 146 12.89 -13.83 2.53
C TYR A 146 13.94 -13.69 3.65
N TYR A 147 14.04 -12.52 4.28
CA TYR A 147 14.87 -12.22 5.46
C TYR A 147 16.30 -12.77 5.35
N THR A 148 16.55 -13.97 5.91
CA THR A 148 17.86 -14.62 5.95
C THR A 148 18.09 -15.63 4.82
N ASP A 149 17.13 -15.78 3.91
CA ASP A 149 17.21 -16.76 2.82
C ASP A 149 18.14 -16.23 1.73
N TRP A 150 19.36 -16.82 1.64
CA TRP A 150 20.30 -16.46 0.60
C TRP A 150 19.80 -16.92 -0.79
N PRO A 151 19.95 -16.11 -1.87
CA PRO A 151 20.71 -14.85 -1.98
C PRO A 151 19.88 -13.57 -1.79
N SER A 152 18.73 -13.62 -1.17
CA SER A 152 17.85 -12.45 -1.01
C SER A 152 18.51 -11.37 -0.15
N HIS A 153 18.62 -10.17 -0.68
CA HIS A 153 19.24 -9.03 0.01
C HIS A 153 18.56 -7.68 -0.28
N SER A 154 17.51 -7.70 -1.09
CA SER A 154 16.71 -6.53 -1.44
C SER A 154 15.29 -6.66 -0.93
N SER A 155 14.68 -5.56 -0.49
CA SER A 155 13.24 -5.49 -0.23
C SER A 155 12.45 -5.71 -1.53
N LEU A 156 11.19 -6.16 -1.38
CA LEU A 156 10.24 -6.30 -2.48
C LEU A 156 9.04 -5.33 -2.32
N PHE A 157 9.17 -4.34 -1.46
CA PHE A 157 8.11 -3.36 -1.15
C PHE A 157 7.93 -2.29 -2.22
N GLY A 158 8.96 -2.02 -3.02
CA GLY A 158 8.98 -0.91 -3.95
C GLY A 158 7.84 -0.93 -4.97
N ILE A 159 7.31 0.25 -5.27
CA ILE A 159 6.47 0.50 -6.45
C ILE A 159 7.33 0.44 -7.71
N ILE A 160 8.59 0.83 -7.58
CA ILE A 160 9.64 0.79 -8.59
C ILE A 160 10.74 -0.17 -8.09
N ASP A 161 11.31 -0.97 -8.98
CA ASP A 161 12.37 -1.91 -8.62
C ASP A 161 13.74 -1.25 -8.45
N LEU A 162 14.76 -2.04 -8.00
CA LEU A 162 16.13 -1.55 -7.83
C LEU A 162 16.78 -0.99 -9.11
N ALA A 163 16.31 -1.40 -10.29
CA ALA A 163 16.82 -0.90 -11.56
C ALA A 163 16.13 0.41 -12.00
N GLY A 164 15.20 0.94 -11.20
CA GLY A 164 14.44 2.13 -11.54
C GLY A 164 13.28 1.85 -12.50
N LEU A 165 12.86 0.60 -12.65
CA LEU A 165 11.78 0.22 -13.56
C LEU A 165 10.47 0.04 -12.79
N PRO A 166 9.34 0.55 -13.34
CA PRO A 166 8.04 0.44 -12.69
C PRO A 166 7.58 -1.02 -12.62
N LYS A 167 7.07 -1.44 -11.47
CA LYS A 167 6.33 -2.69 -11.30
C LYS A 167 4.87 -2.50 -11.71
N ASP A 168 4.08 -3.58 -11.79
CA ASP A 168 2.64 -3.47 -12.11
C ASP A 168 1.92 -2.54 -11.12
N ARG A 169 2.31 -2.57 -9.85
CA ARG A 169 1.78 -1.70 -8.79
C ARG A 169 1.99 -0.20 -9.06
N TYR A 170 3.00 0.20 -9.79
CA TYR A 170 3.17 1.59 -10.22
C TYR A 170 1.94 2.07 -11.01
N TYR A 171 1.45 1.24 -11.93
CA TYR A 171 0.29 1.56 -12.74
C TYR A 171 -1.02 1.49 -11.95
N LEU A 172 -1.09 0.65 -10.91
CA LEU A 172 -2.20 0.65 -9.97
C LEU A 172 -2.32 2.00 -9.26
N TYR A 173 -1.24 2.46 -8.61
CA TYR A 173 -1.21 3.77 -7.95
C TYR A 173 -1.41 4.93 -8.94
N ARG A 174 -0.76 4.89 -10.10
CA ARG A 174 -0.92 5.91 -11.13
C ARG A 174 -2.37 6.00 -11.59
N SER A 175 -3.04 4.89 -11.81
CA SER A 175 -4.45 4.86 -12.24
C SER A 175 -5.40 5.42 -11.19
N HIS A 176 -4.99 5.40 -9.93
CA HIS A 176 -5.79 5.88 -8.81
C HIS A 176 -5.50 7.35 -8.49
N TRP A 177 -4.24 7.74 -8.38
CA TRP A 177 -3.84 9.06 -7.91
C TRP A 177 -3.65 10.10 -9.02
N ASN A 178 -3.12 9.69 -10.19
CA ASN A 178 -2.92 10.62 -11.29
C ASN A 178 -4.19 10.73 -12.15
N LYS A 179 -4.88 11.86 -12.04
CA LYS A 179 -6.09 12.15 -12.82
C LYS A 179 -5.81 12.96 -14.10
N ASP A 180 -4.59 13.48 -14.24
CA ASP A 180 -4.19 14.35 -15.35
C ASP A 180 -3.69 13.58 -16.56
N GLU A 181 -3.21 12.35 -16.34
CA GLU A 181 -2.69 11.49 -17.40
C GLU A 181 -3.46 10.18 -17.50
N GLU A 182 -3.72 9.78 -18.74
CA GLU A 182 -4.39 8.51 -19.01
C GLU A 182 -3.53 7.32 -18.58
N THR A 183 -4.14 6.37 -17.91
CA THR A 183 -3.52 5.13 -17.51
C THR A 183 -4.33 3.96 -18.01
N LEU A 184 -3.68 3.07 -18.75
CA LEU A 184 -4.24 1.79 -19.16
C LEU A 184 -3.11 0.77 -19.13
N HIS A 185 -3.14 -0.12 -18.16
CA HIS A 185 -2.13 -1.15 -17.97
C HIS A 185 -2.79 -2.51 -17.80
N ILE A 186 -2.28 -3.53 -18.50
CA ILE A 186 -2.78 -4.90 -18.46
C ILE A 186 -1.69 -5.83 -17.93
N LEU A 187 -2.06 -6.74 -17.05
CA LEU A 187 -1.21 -7.80 -16.54
C LEU A 187 -1.99 -9.12 -16.51
N PRO A 188 -1.33 -10.27 -16.53
CA PRO A 188 0.11 -10.50 -16.69
C PRO A 188 0.54 -10.47 -18.16
N HIS A 189 1.81 -10.84 -18.43
CA HIS A 189 2.25 -11.15 -19.80
C HIS A 189 1.56 -12.41 -20.34
N TRP A 190 1.73 -12.72 -21.64
CA TRP A 190 0.96 -13.76 -22.34
C TRP A 190 1.71 -15.09 -22.57
N THR A 191 2.96 -15.21 -22.16
CA THR A 191 3.77 -16.40 -22.42
C THR A 191 3.80 -17.30 -21.20
N TRP A 192 3.07 -18.40 -21.25
CA TRP A 192 2.90 -19.35 -20.16
C TRP A 192 3.15 -20.80 -20.58
N PRO A 193 4.40 -21.18 -20.96
CA PRO A 193 4.69 -22.56 -21.32
C PRO A 193 4.43 -23.49 -20.13
N GLY A 194 3.73 -24.61 -20.41
CA GLY A 194 3.38 -25.60 -19.39
C GLY A 194 2.12 -25.28 -18.58
N ARG A 195 1.36 -24.25 -18.99
CA ARG A 195 0.06 -23.92 -18.39
C ARG A 195 -1.09 -23.98 -19.39
N GLU A 196 -0.93 -24.74 -20.45
CA GLU A 196 -1.95 -24.90 -21.50
C GLU A 196 -3.24 -25.49 -20.89
N GLY A 197 -4.35 -24.80 -21.09
CA GLY A 197 -5.66 -25.18 -20.56
C GLY A 197 -5.95 -24.69 -19.14
N GLU A 198 -5.00 -24.02 -18.50
CA GLU A 198 -5.22 -23.40 -17.18
C GLU A 198 -5.73 -21.96 -17.29
N VAL A 199 -6.49 -21.52 -16.30
CA VAL A 199 -6.98 -20.14 -16.23
C VAL A 199 -5.84 -19.20 -15.84
N THR A 200 -5.68 -18.12 -16.61
CA THR A 200 -4.79 -17.01 -16.30
C THR A 200 -5.63 -15.77 -16.05
N PRO A 201 -5.77 -15.32 -14.79
CA PRO A 201 -6.49 -14.09 -14.45
C PRO A 201 -5.84 -12.89 -15.12
N ILE A 202 -6.65 -12.02 -15.72
CA ILE A 202 -6.20 -10.77 -16.33
C ILE A 202 -6.66 -9.61 -15.47
N PHE A 203 -5.72 -8.76 -15.03
CA PHE A 203 -6.02 -7.52 -14.32
C PHE A 203 -5.79 -6.33 -15.25
N VAL A 204 -6.59 -5.30 -15.10
CA VAL A 204 -6.46 -4.04 -15.85
C VAL A 204 -6.49 -2.88 -14.86
N TYR A 205 -5.40 -2.13 -14.81
CA TYR A 205 -5.31 -0.90 -14.01
C TYR A 205 -5.56 0.31 -14.92
N THR A 206 -6.58 1.08 -14.60
CA THR A 206 -6.98 2.21 -15.44
C THR A 206 -7.71 3.29 -14.64
N ASN A 207 -7.57 4.55 -15.06
CA ASN A 207 -8.38 5.66 -14.56
C ASN A 207 -9.65 5.90 -15.42
N TYR A 208 -9.85 5.12 -16.48
CA TYR A 208 -11.09 5.12 -17.25
C TYR A 208 -12.22 4.40 -16.51
N PRO A 209 -13.48 4.73 -16.81
CA PRO A 209 -14.64 4.11 -16.15
C PRO A 209 -14.87 2.65 -16.56
N SER A 210 -14.28 2.20 -17.66
CA SER A 210 -14.41 0.83 -18.16
C SER A 210 -13.25 0.43 -19.05
N ALA A 211 -13.00 -0.88 -19.14
CA ALA A 211 -12.05 -1.48 -20.06
C ALA A 211 -12.65 -2.69 -20.77
N GLU A 212 -12.20 -2.97 -21.99
CA GLU A 212 -12.57 -4.12 -22.77
C GLU A 212 -11.30 -4.81 -23.28
N VAL A 213 -11.21 -6.12 -23.08
CA VAL A 213 -10.06 -6.93 -23.51
C VAL A 213 -10.39 -7.64 -24.82
N PHE A 214 -9.47 -7.58 -25.77
CA PHE A 214 -9.57 -8.30 -27.04
C PHE A 214 -8.42 -9.29 -27.14
N ILE A 215 -8.72 -10.53 -27.54
CA ILE A 215 -7.73 -11.56 -27.86
C ILE A 215 -7.89 -11.91 -29.36
N ASN A 216 -6.86 -11.67 -30.15
CA ASN A 216 -6.88 -11.86 -31.60
C ASN A 216 -8.09 -11.17 -32.28
N GLY A 217 -8.40 -9.96 -31.87
CA GLY A 217 -9.51 -9.17 -32.40
C GLY A 217 -10.91 -9.56 -31.88
N LYS A 218 -11.03 -10.60 -31.06
CA LYS A 218 -12.29 -11.04 -30.47
C LYS A 218 -12.42 -10.49 -29.04
N SER A 219 -13.52 -9.75 -28.78
CA SER A 219 -13.83 -9.23 -27.45
C SER A 219 -14.00 -10.37 -26.44
N GLN A 220 -13.41 -10.20 -25.29
CA GLN A 220 -13.57 -11.05 -24.10
C GLN A 220 -14.55 -10.42 -23.09
N GLY A 221 -15.18 -9.34 -23.48
CA GLY A 221 -16.15 -8.60 -22.69
C GLY A 221 -15.60 -7.29 -22.11
N LYS A 222 -16.53 -6.40 -21.83
CA LYS A 222 -16.29 -5.11 -21.20
C LYS A 222 -16.58 -5.20 -19.71
N ARG A 223 -15.71 -4.59 -18.92
CA ARG A 223 -15.90 -4.44 -17.46
C ARG A 223 -15.96 -2.97 -17.12
N THR A 224 -16.89 -2.59 -16.24
CA THR A 224 -17.02 -1.24 -15.71
C THR A 224 -16.44 -1.20 -14.31
N LYS A 225 -15.68 -0.13 -14.01
CA LYS A 225 -15.11 0.10 -12.68
C LYS A 225 -16.24 0.33 -11.68
N ALA A 226 -16.16 -0.31 -10.52
CA ALA A 226 -17.11 -0.04 -9.44
C ALA A 226 -16.98 1.41 -8.97
N VAL A 227 -18.11 2.03 -8.62
CA VAL A 227 -18.15 3.43 -8.19
C VAL A 227 -17.66 3.61 -6.74
N SER A 228 -17.66 2.52 -5.95
CA SER A 228 -17.24 2.52 -4.56
C SER A 228 -16.24 1.40 -4.31
N TYR A 229 -15.17 1.69 -3.56
CA TYR A 229 -14.16 0.71 -3.13
C TYR A 229 -14.72 -0.37 -2.20
N THR A 230 -15.82 -0.12 -1.52
CA THR A 230 -16.52 -1.11 -0.70
C THR A 230 -17.01 -2.33 -1.50
N HIS A 231 -16.98 -2.26 -2.83
CA HIS A 231 -17.43 -3.32 -3.74
C HIS A 231 -16.34 -3.85 -4.68
N LEU A 232 -15.08 -3.43 -4.52
CA LEU A 232 -13.95 -4.02 -5.24
C LEU A 232 -13.53 -5.40 -4.68
N ARG A 233 -14.48 -6.16 -4.17
CA ARG A 233 -14.25 -7.60 -4.05
C ARG A 233 -14.28 -8.16 -5.46
N ALA A 234 -13.12 -8.62 -5.92
CA ALA A 234 -13.00 -9.39 -7.13
C ALA A 234 -14.08 -10.48 -7.12
N HIS A 235 -15.05 -10.35 -7.99
CA HIS A 235 -15.88 -11.48 -8.32
C HIS A 235 -15.09 -12.35 -9.28
N GLU A 236 -14.97 -13.59 -8.88
CA GLU A 236 -14.42 -14.74 -9.58
C GLU A 236 -14.80 -14.82 -11.05
#